data_c5495819c1b88e8638b5d13e5992ea0f
#
_entry.id   c5495819c1b88e8638b5d13e5992ea0f
#
_cell.length_a   1.000
_cell.length_b   1.000
_cell.length_c   1.000
_cell.angle_alpha   90.00
_cell.angle_beta   90.00
_cell.angle_gamma   90.00
#
_symmetry.space_group_name_H-M   'P 1'
#
loop_
_entity.id
_entity.type
_entity.pdbx_description
1 polymer ?
#
loop_
_entity_poly.entity_id
_entity_poly.type
_entity_poly.pdbx_seq_one_letter_code
_entity_poly.pdbx_strand_id
1 'polypeptide(L)'
;MQPMKVCIVGASGKLGQYMVQHALDRGYEVVGVCRERSVGKLVAFKGRMTVIPGATNDREVIKKAVAGCDGVLTVLVPWGAHHYSSGTAQAVMDFARPGARLIFSCGWHITRDGKDVYPPSFQREEKLARRLGRLTRLVDVDDQVQACRRVFASDTRWTVVRGSDLEEGESQGLPVWSRHVGDPILESNMTRRVDFALFMVAALENDELIHEAPAIVGCRTPSALAHAAAAGLGR
;
A
#
# COMPACT_ATOMS: atom_id res chain seq x y z
N MET A 1 -25.37 6.69 10.54
CA MET A 1 -23.92 7.01 10.61
C MET A 1 -23.52 7.52 9.26
N GLN A 2 -22.69 8.56 9.17
CA GLN A 2 -22.13 8.98 7.89
C GLN A 2 -21.12 7.92 7.41
N PRO A 3 -21.09 7.63 6.09
CA PRO A 3 -20.11 6.70 5.55
C PRO A 3 -18.69 7.23 5.79
N MET A 4 -17.75 6.31 6.01
CA MET A 4 -16.32 6.66 6.10
C MET A 4 -15.86 7.33 4.80
N LYS A 5 -15.20 8.48 4.90
CA LYS A 5 -14.62 9.17 3.76
C LYS A 5 -13.14 8.82 3.63
N VAL A 6 -12.73 8.32 2.46
CA VAL A 6 -11.36 7.86 2.23
C VAL A 6 -10.75 8.52 1.00
N CYS A 7 -9.48 8.89 1.12
CA CYS A 7 -8.67 9.35 0.01
C CYS A 7 -7.75 8.23 -0.49
N ILE A 8 -7.69 8.01 -1.81
CA ILE A 8 -6.79 7.03 -2.45
C ILE A 8 -5.79 7.78 -3.33
N VAL A 9 -4.55 7.88 -2.85
CA VAL A 9 -3.45 8.53 -3.55
C VAL A 9 -2.80 7.52 -4.49
N GLY A 10 -2.87 7.80 -5.80
CA GLY A 10 -2.49 6.85 -6.85
C GLY A 10 -3.65 6.00 -7.36
N ALA A 11 -4.89 6.50 -7.26
CA ALA A 11 -6.13 5.80 -7.58
C ALA A 11 -6.18 5.18 -8.99
N SER A 12 -5.54 5.79 -10.00
CA SER A 12 -5.53 5.29 -11.38
C SER A 12 -4.53 4.17 -11.67
N GLY A 13 -3.67 3.83 -10.71
CA GLY A 13 -2.76 2.69 -10.81
C GLY A 13 -3.51 1.36 -10.71
N LYS A 14 -2.89 0.24 -11.14
CA LYS A 14 -3.52 -1.09 -11.04
C LYS A 14 -3.97 -1.41 -9.61
N LEU A 15 -3.11 -1.21 -8.61
CA LEU A 15 -3.44 -1.38 -7.20
C LEU A 15 -4.50 -0.37 -6.74
N GLY A 16 -4.38 0.89 -7.17
CA GLY A 16 -5.30 1.97 -6.82
C GLY A 16 -6.73 1.70 -7.26
N GLN A 17 -6.94 1.18 -8.48
CA GLN A 17 -8.27 0.85 -8.99
C GLN A 17 -8.94 -0.26 -8.17
N TYR A 18 -8.20 -1.29 -7.73
CA TYR A 18 -8.73 -2.30 -6.82
C TYR A 18 -9.08 -1.72 -5.45
N MET A 19 -8.26 -0.79 -4.91
CA MET A 19 -8.61 -0.09 -3.67
C MET A 19 -9.87 0.76 -3.82
N VAL A 20 -10.05 1.46 -4.95
CA VAL A 20 -11.28 2.19 -5.26
C VAL A 20 -12.48 1.24 -5.24
N GLN A 21 -12.40 0.10 -5.94
CA GLN A 21 -13.49 -0.87 -5.96
C GLN A 21 -13.83 -1.38 -4.56
N HIS A 22 -12.85 -1.85 -3.80
CA HIS A 22 -13.08 -2.36 -2.45
C HIS A 22 -13.62 -1.31 -1.47
N ALA A 23 -13.20 -0.05 -1.60
CA ALA A 23 -13.71 1.04 -0.77
C ALA A 23 -15.18 1.36 -1.12
N LEU A 24 -15.52 1.40 -2.41
CA LEU A 24 -16.90 1.61 -2.87
C LEU A 24 -17.82 0.45 -2.47
N ASP A 25 -17.34 -0.79 -2.51
CA ASP A 25 -18.11 -1.98 -2.12
C ASP A 25 -18.41 -2.00 -0.61
N ARG A 26 -17.59 -1.31 0.20
CA ARG A 26 -17.86 -1.06 1.62
C ARG A 26 -18.76 0.15 1.87
N GLY A 27 -19.22 0.83 0.84
CA GLY A 27 -20.06 2.02 0.96
C GLY A 27 -19.30 3.27 1.41
N TYR A 28 -17.98 3.33 1.25
CA TYR A 28 -17.19 4.52 1.58
C TYR A 28 -17.39 5.63 0.56
N GLU A 29 -17.29 6.88 1.01
CA GLU A 29 -17.12 8.03 0.12
C GLU A 29 -15.65 8.08 -0.34
N VAL A 30 -15.42 7.98 -1.64
CA VAL A 30 -14.08 7.86 -2.19
C VAL A 30 -13.63 9.13 -2.90
N VAL A 31 -12.45 9.64 -2.50
CA VAL A 31 -11.70 10.68 -3.20
C VAL A 31 -10.45 10.05 -3.80
N GLY A 32 -10.23 10.18 -5.10
CA GLY A 32 -9.06 9.61 -5.78
C GLY A 32 -8.12 10.68 -6.31
N VAL A 33 -6.81 10.55 -6.05
CA VAL A 33 -5.76 11.39 -6.65
C VAL A 33 -5.05 10.63 -7.73
N CYS A 34 -4.93 11.23 -8.92
CA CYS A 34 -4.12 10.70 -10.01
C CYS A 34 -3.70 11.81 -10.96
N ARG A 35 -2.63 11.57 -11.73
CA ARG A 35 -2.18 12.52 -12.76
C ARG A 35 -3.28 12.78 -13.78
N GLU A 36 -3.42 14.00 -14.28
CA GLU A 36 -4.44 14.41 -15.28
C GLU A 36 -4.56 13.44 -16.45
N ARG A 37 -3.43 13.07 -17.06
CA ARG A 37 -3.37 12.10 -18.17
C ARG A 37 -3.90 10.70 -17.83
N SER A 38 -4.14 10.41 -16.56
CA SER A 38 -4.58 9.10 -16.08
C SER A 38 -6.02 9.08 -15.58
N VAL A 39 -6.73 10.21 -15.59
CA VAL A 39 -8.13 10.31 -15.15
C VAL A 39 -9.04 9.36 -15.93
N GLY A 40 -8.79 9.21 -17.25
CA GLY A 40 -9.55 8.30 -18.11
C GLY A 40 -9.52 6.83 -17.66
N LYS A 41 -8.50 6.41 -16.88
CA LYS A 41 -8.43 5.05 -16.32
C LYS A 41 -9.46 4.79 -15.23
N LEU A 42 -10.07 5.84 -14.69
CA LEU A 42 -11.08 5.76 -13.63
C LEU A 42 -12.52 5.87 -14.17
N VAL A 43 -12.70 5.79 -15.48
CA VAL A 43 -14.03 5.93 -16.13
C VAL A 43 -15.06 4.93 -15.60
N ALA A 44 -14.65 3.72 -15.22
CA ALA A 44 -15.53 2.71 -14.63
C ALA A 44 -16.14 3.13 -13.29
N PHE A 45 -15.56 4.12 -12.61
CA PHE A 45 -16.01 4.64 -11.32
C PHE A 45 -16.67 6.01 -11.43
N LYS A 46 -16.93 6.49 -12.66
CA LYS A 46 -17.53 7.81 -12.90
C LYS A 46 -18.88 7.93 -12.16
N GLY A 47 -19.06 9.03 -11.43
CA GLY A 47 -20.26 9.28 -10.63
C GLY A 47 -20.32 8.55 -9.28
N ARG A 48 -19.35 7.66 -9.00
CA ARG A 48 -19.28 6.92 -7.73
C ARG A 48 -18.15 7.42 -6.82
N MET A 49 -17.24 8.24 -7.33
CA MET A 49 -16.13 8.83 -6.59
C MET A 49 -15.83 10.24 -7.07
N THR A 50 -15.15 11.01 -6.24
CA THR A 50 -14.57 12.31 -6.61
C THR A 50 -13.14 12.11 -7.07
N VAL A 51 -12.76 12.65 -8.22
CA VAL A 51 -11.37 12.61 -8.73
C VAL A 51 -10.74 14.00 -8.63
N ILE A 52 -9.57 14.08 -8.01
CA ILE A 52 -8.73 15.28 -7.95
C ILE A 52 -7.51 15.03 -8.82
N PRO A 53 -7.46 15.62 -10.02
CA PRO A 53 -6.32 15.46 -10.91
C PRO A 53 -5.12 16.27 -10.40
N GLY A 54 -3.92 15.66 -10.51
CA GLY A 54 -2.67 16.29 -10.16
C GLY A 54 -1.58 15.26 -9.82
N ALA A 55 -0.37 15.75 -9.58
CA ALA A 55 0.72 14.89 -9.14
C ALA A 55 0.54 14.47 -7.68
N THR A 56 0.83 13.21 -7.36
CA THR A 56 0.63 12.69 -5.99
C THR A 56 1.63 13.23 -4.97
N ASN A 57 2.70 13.87 -5.42
CA ASN A 57 3.66 14.60 -4.58
C ASN A 57 3.44 16.13 -4.57
N ASP A 58 2.41 16.62 -5.24
CA ASP A 58 1.99 18.02 -5.17
C ASP A 58 1.25 18.27 -3.86
N ARG A 59 1.80 19.14 -3.03
CA ARG A 59 1.30 19.40 -1.68
C ARG A 59 -0.11 19.99 -1.67
N GLU A 60 -0.43 20.91 -2.59
CA GLU A 60 -1.76 21.52 -2.66
C GLU A 60 -2.82 20.52 -3.16
N VAL A 61 -2.46 19.65 -4.11
CA VAL A 61 -3.32 18.56 -4.57
C VAL A 61 -3.64 17.62 -3.41
N ILE A 62 -2.61 17.18 -2.65
CA ILE A 62 -2.81 16.28 -1.51
C ILE A 62 -3.61 16.97 -0.40
N LYS A 63 -3.29 18.21 -0.04
CA LYS A 63 -4.03 18.97 0.97
C LYS A 63 -5.53 19.03 0.66
N LYS A 64 -5.88 19.33 -0.59
CA LYS A 64 -7.28 19.34 -1.06
C LYS A 64 -7.91 17.96 -0.99
N ALA A 65 -7.17 16.91 -1.35
CA ALA A 65 -7.71 15.56 -1.46
C ALA A 65 -7.98 14.90 -0.12
N VAL A 66 -7.10 15.11 0.88
CA VAL A 66 -7.23 14.49 2.20
C VAL A 66 -8.14 15.26 3.14
N ALA A 67 -8.61 16.45 2.72
CA ALA A 67 -9.46 17.30 3.55
C ALA A 67 -10.75 16.57 3.99
N GLY A 68 -10.92 16.43 5.29
CA GLY A 68 -12.08 15.78 5.89
C GLY A 68 -12.14 14.26 5.71
N CYS A 69 -11.08 13.61 5.20
CA CYS A 69 -11.03 12.17 5.08
C CYS A 69 -10.74 11.48 6.43
N ASP A 70 -11.44 10.37 6.68
CA ASP A 70 -11.25 9.51 7.86
C ASP A 70 -10.05 8.57 7.69
N GLY A 71 -9.74 8.24 6.43
CA GLY A 71 -8.62 7.41 6.06
C GLY A 71 -7.95 7.84 4.77
N VAL A 72 -6.66 7.53 4.63
CA VAL A 72 -5.88 7.78 3.42
C VAL A 72 -5.13 6.52 3.05
N LEU A 73 -5.37 6.02 1.84
CA LEU A 73 -4.64 4.90 1.23
C LEU A 73 -3.63 5.46 0.24
N THR A 74 -2.36 5.20 0.45
CA THR A 74 -1.28 5.78 -0.37
C THR A 74 -0.44 4.70 -1.03
N VAL A 75 -0.40 4.70 -2.36
CA VAL A 75 0.46 3.81 -3.13
C VAL A 75 1.84 4.45 -3.24
N LEU A 76 2.80 3.96 -2.45
CA LEU A 76 4.20 4.34 -2.59
C LEU A 76 4.87 3.42 -3.61
N VAL A 77 5.23 3.97 -4.75
CA VAL A 77 5.91 3.22 -5.82
C VAL A 77 7.33 3.73 -5.99
N PRO A 78 8.31 2.84 -6.24
CA PRO A 78 9.69 3.25 -6.47
C PRO A 78 9.91 3.85 -7.88
N TRP A 79 8.82 4.10 -8.65
CA TRP A 79 8.86 4.59 -10.01
C TRP A 79 8.66 6.10 -10.06
N GLY A 80 9.54 6.81 -10.74
CA GLY A 80 9.36 8.23 -11.01
C GLY A 80 10.54 9.11 -10.64
N ALA A 81 10.29 10.42 -10.63
CA ALA A 81 11.29 11.43 -10.30
C ALA A 81 11.74 11.36 -8.83
N HIS A 82 12.93 11.92 -8.56
CA HIS A 82 13.47 12.03 -7.21
C HIS A 82 12.45 12.63 -6.21
N HIS A 83 12.40 12.08 -5.00
CA HIS A 83 11.51 12.49 -3.90
C HIS A 83 10.01 12.32 -4.17
N TYR A 84 9.64 11.43 -5.10
CA TYR A 84 8.23 11.21 -5.41
C TYR A 84 7.49 10.51 -4.26
N SER A 85 8.02 9.39 -3.76
CA SER A 85 7.41 8.66 -2.65
C SER A 85 7.55 9.41 -1.32
N SER A 86 8.72 9.96 -1.03
CA SER A 86 8.96 10.70 0.21
C SER A 86 8.18 12.02 0.28
N GLY A 87 8.04 12.72 -0.85
CA GLY A 87 7.20 13.92 -0.94
C GLY A 87 5.72 13.61 -0.78
N THR A 88 5.23 12.53 -1.41
CA THR A 88 3.85 12.06 -1.26
C THR A 88 3.54 11.70 0.19
N ALA A 89 4.37 10.87 0.82
CA ALA A 89 4.16 10.44 2.20
C ALA A 89 4.17 11.64 3.17
N GLN A 90 5.12 12.57 2.98
CA GLN A 90 5.19 13.77 3.81
C GLN A 90 3.94 14.64 3.66
N ALA A 91 3.48 14.89 2.44
CA ALA A 91 2.27 15.69 2.23
C ALA A 91 1.02 15.05 2.84
N VAL A 92 0.89 13.71 2.74
CA VAL A 92 -0.23 12.98 3.37
C VAL A 92 -0.19 13.15 4.89
N MET A 93 0.97 12.96 5.52
CA MET A 93 1.11 13.11 6.99
C MET A 93 0.86 14.53 7.46
N ASP A 94 1.32 15.54 6.69
CA ASP A 94 1.17 16.95 7.07
C ASP A 94 -0.27 17.45 6.99
N PHE A 95 -1.08 16.92 6.05
CA PHE A 95 -2.40 17.47 5.74
C PHE A 95 -3.57 16.57 6.11
N ALA A 96 -3.33 15.28 6.40
CA ALA A 96 -4.38 14.43 6.93
C ALA A 96 -4.89 14.97 8.27
N ARG A 97 -6.20 14.86 8.50
CA ARG A 97 -6.77 15.32 9.77
C ARG A 97 -6.20 14.52 10.95
N PRO A 98 -6.10 15.12 12.13
CA PRO A 98 -5.74 14.39 13.35
C PRO A 98 -6.64 13.17 13.54
N GLY A 99 -6.02 12.01 13.82
CA GLY A 99 -6.73 10.75 14.03
C GLY A 99 -7.13 9.98 12.77
N ALA A 100 -6.91 10.51 11.57
CA ALA A 100 -7.10 9.76 10.33
C ALA A 100 -6.21 8.51 10.27
N ARG A 101 -6.74 7.42 9.69
CA ARG A 101 -5.97 6.19 9.42
C ARG A 101 -5.15 6.37 8.15
N LEU A 102 -3.85 6.19 8.24
CA LEU A 102 -2.92 6.36 7.10
C LEU A 102 -2.33 5.00 6.72
N ILE A 103 -2.70 4.49 5.56
CA ILE A 103 -2.24 3.19 5.06
C ILE A 103 -1.34 3.42 3.86
N PHE A 104 -0.09 2.99 3.97
CA PHE A 104 0.90 3.10 2.88
C PHE A 104 1.25 1.71 2.35
N SER A 105 1.45 1.59 1.03
CA SER A 105 1.97 0.37 0.43
C SER A 105 3.44 0.49 0.11
N CYS A 106 4.18 -0.58 0.29
CA CYS A 106 5.56 -0.73 -0.20
C CYS A 106 5.87 -2.20 -0.48
N GLY A 107 7.11 -2.51 -0.82
CA GLY A 107 7.58 -3.88 -1.01
C GLY A 107 8.24 -4.46 0.23
N TRP A 108 8.49 -5.76 0.21
CA TRP A 108 9.15 -6.48 1.31
C TRP A 108 10.56 -5.99 1.64
N HIS A 109 11.25 -5.31 0.71
CA HIS A 109 12.58 -4.73 0.94
C HIS A 109 12.60 -3.61 1.99
N ILE A 110 11.44 -3.14 2.42
CA ILE A 110 11.31 -2.17 3.51
C ILE A 110 11.28 -2.94 4.83
N THR A 111 12.21 -2.63 5.72
CA THR A 111 12.25 -3.15 7.07
C THR A 111 11.93 -2.06 8.08
N ARG A 112 11.17 -2.41 9.14
CA ARG A 112 10.87 -1.48 10.23
C ARG A 112 11.97 -1.47 11.29
N ASP A 113 12.45 -2.64 11.69
CA ASP A 113 13.33 -2.86 12.84
C ASP A 113 14.60 -3.65 12.49
N GLY A 114 14.81 -3.99 11.22
CA GLY A 114 15.98 -4.72 10.74
C GLY A 114 16.00 -6.22 11.06
N LYS A 115 14.87 -6.79 11.54
CA LYS A 115 14.78 -8.22 11.90
C LYS A 115 14.29 -9.11 10.75
N ASP A 116 13.98 -8.51 9.60
CA ASP A 116 13.59 -9.28 8.42
C ASP A 116 14.72 -10.16 7.92
N VAL A 117 14.42 -11.40 7.57
CA VAL A 117 15.34 -12.37 7.01
C VAL A 117 14.95 -12.65 5.56
N TYR A 118 15.79 -12.24 4.63
CA TYR A 118 15.49 -12.39 3.20
C TYR A 118 16.22 -13.58 2.61
N PRO A 119 15.55 -14.37 1.73
CA PRO A 119 16.22 -15.40 0.94
C PRO A 119 17.38 -14.82 0.10
N PRO A 120 18.44 -15.57 -0.16
CA PRO A 120 19.58 -15.10 -0.97
C PRO A 120 19.19 -14.67 -2.39
N SER A 121 18.16 -15.28 -2.99
CA SER A 121 17.57 -14.90 -4.28
C SER A 121 17.04 -13.47 -4.23
N PHE A 122 16.17 -13.18 -3.26
CA PHE A 122 15.59 -11.85 -3.06
C PHE A 122 16.67 -10.77 -2.87
N GLN A 123 17.70 -11.06 -2.07
CA GLN A 123 18.81 -10.11 -1.86
C GLN A 123 19.58 -9.81 -3.15
N ARG A 124 19.74 -10.80 -4.05
CA ARG A 124 20.40 -10.61 -5.36
C ARG A 124 19.55 -9.75 -6.30
N GLU A 125 18.26 -10.03 -6.36
CA GLU A 125 17.30 -9.29 -7.18
C GLU A 125 17.18 -7.84 -6.73
N GLU A 126 17.08 -7.61 -5.44
CA GLU A 126 17.07 -6.26 -4.86
C GLU A 126 18.34 -5.45 -5.18
N LYS A 127 19.52 -6.07 -5.01
CA LYS A 127 20.80 -5.43 -5.36
C LYS A 127 20.86 -5.09 -6.86
N LEU A 128 20.38 -5.98 -7.72
CA LEU A 128 20.32 -5.74 -9.17
C LEU A 128 19.33 -4.62 -9.51
N ALA A 129 18.13 -4.64 -8.92
CA ALA A 129 17.12 -3.60 -9.11
C ALA A 129 17.61 -2.21 -8.68
N ARG A 130 18.29 -2.11 -7.52
CA ARG A 130 18.92 -0.86 -7.07
C ARG A 130 20.00 -0.37 -8.02
N ARG A 131 20.81 -1.28 -8.56
CA ARG A 131 21.91 -0.94 -9.48
C ARG A 131 21.37 -0.45 -10.83
N LEU A 132 20.38 -1.13 -11.38
CA LEU A 132 19.69 -0.73 -12.61
C LEU A 132 18.90 0.57 -12.42
N GLY A 133 18.23 0.73 -11.29
CA GLY A 133 17.48 1.93 -10.97
C GLY A 133 18.35 3.19 -10.92
N ARG A 134 19.53 3.09 -10.31
CA ARG A 134 20.51 4.20 -10.29
C ARG A 134 21.02 4.57 -11.69
N LEU A 135 21.18 3.58 -12.57
CA LEU A 135 21.63 3.80 -13.96
C LEU A 135 20.54 4.43 -14.82
N THR A 136 19.30 3.96 -14.69
CA THR A 136 18.20 4.38 -15.57
C THR A 136 17.43 5.60 -15.05
N ARG A 137 17.59 5.95 -13.75
CA ARG A 137 16.80 6.97 -13.04
C ARG A 137 15.27 6.75 -13.13
N LEU A 138 14.85 5.54 -13.49
CA LEU A 138 13.43 5.17 -13.60
C LEU A 138 12.86 4.60 -12.31
N VAL A 139 13.74 4.13 -11.41
CA VAL A 139 13.38 3.49 -10.14
C VAL A 139 14.20 4.14 -9.03
N ASP A 140 13.55 4.68 -8.02
CA ASP A 140 14.17 5.26 -6.84
C ASP A 140 13.72 4.49 -5.58
N VAL A 141 14.35 3.34 -5.35
CA VAL A 141 14.10 2.50 -4.16
C VAL A 141 14.52 3.22 -2.90
N ASP A 142 15.59 4.04 -2.97
CA ASP A 142 16.10 4.76 -1.82
C ASP A 142 15.11 5.85 -1.35
N ASP A 143 14.37 6.48 -2.27
CA ASP A 143 13.29 7.41 -1.93
C ASP A 143 12.10 6.72 -1.24
N GLN A 144 11.74 5.50 -1.67
CA GLN A 144 10.71 4.72 -0.98
C GLN A 144 11.14 4.33 0.44
N VAL A 145 12.43 3.98 0.64
CA VAL A 145 12.99 3.73 1.98
C VAL A 145 12.91 4.99 2.85
N GLN A 146 13.24 6.17 2.30
CA GLN A 146 13.11 7.43 3.02
C GLN A 146 11.66 7.75 3.38
N ALA A 147 10.71 7.53 2.45
CA ALA A 147 9.29 7.70 2.70
C ALA A 147 8.85 6.87 3.92
N CYS A 148 9.16 5.57 3.91
CA CYS A 148 8.77 4.67 4.99
C CYS A 148 9.46 5.04 6.33
N ARG A 149 10.73 5.45 6.33
CA ARG A 149 11.40 5.92 7.55
C ARG A 149 10.70 7.13 8.18
N ARG A 150 10.25 8.09 7.35
CA ARG A 150 9.47 9.25 7.85
C ARG A 150 8.14 8.80 8.45
N VAL A 151 7.44 7.87 7.78
CA VAL A 151 6.19 7.29 8.29
C VAL A 151 6.41 6.61 9.63
N PHE A 152 7.44 5.76 9.76
CA PHE A 152 7.77 5.03 11.00
C PHE A 152 8.12 5.95 12.17
N ALA A 153 8.69 7.13 11.87
CA ALA A 153 9.06 8.13 12.87
C ALA A 153 7.92 9.08 13.25
N SER A 154 6.76 8.98 12.59
CA SER A 154 5.62 9.87 12.85
C SER A 154 4.69 9.33 13.93
N ASP A 155 3.97 10.22 14.61
CA ASP A 155 2.94 9.90 15.60
C ASP A 155 1.55 9.70 14.96
N THR A 156 1.47 9.68 13.61
CA THR A 156 0.21 9.46 12.91
C THR A 156 -0.26 8.01 13.08
N ARG A 157 -1.56 7.75 12.91
CA ARG A 157 -2.12 6.37 12.98
C ARG A 157 -1.81 5.60 11.69
N TRP A 158 -0.53 5.37 11.44
CA TRP A 158 -0.06 4.72 10.22
C TRP A 158 -0.07 3.19 10.27
N THR A 159 -0.16 2.59 9.08
CA THR A 159 0.18 1.20 8.76
C THR A 159 0.96 1.20 7.45
N VAL A 160 2.05 0.45 7.36
CA VAL A 160 2.83 0.27 6.12
C VAL A 160 2.70 -1.18 5.66
N VAL A 161 1.84 -1.43 4.68
CA VAL A 161 1.60 -2.77 4.14
C VAL A 161 2.71 -3.12 3.15
N ARG A 162 3.48 -4.16 3.47
CA ARG A 162 4.62 -4.64 2.70
C ARG A 162 4.19 -5.81 1.83
N GLY A 163 4.05 -5.54 0.52
CA GLY A 163 3.63 -6.54 -0.46
C GLY A 163 4.77 -7.46 -0.87
N SER A 164 4.42 -8.73 -1.07
CA SER A 164 5.20 -9.74 -1.79
C SER A 164 5.18 -9.50 -3.30
N ASP A 165 5.62 -10.45 -4.10
CA ASP A 165 5.42 -10.42 -5.54
C ASP A 165 3.93 -10.43 -5.87
N LEU A 166 3.55 -9.66 -6.90
CA LEU A 166 2.14 -9.43 -7.23
C LEU A 166 1.76 -10.13 -8.54
N GLU A 167 0.73 -10.95 -8.47
CA GLU A 167 0.08 -11.54 -9.64
C GLU A 167 -1.31 -10.94 -9.89
N GLU A 168 -1.81 -11.09 -11.12
CA GLU A 168 -3.19 -10.78 -11.48
C GLU A 168 -4.07 -12.04 -11.27
N GLY A 169 -5.38 -11.83 -11.10
CA GLY A 169 -6.35 -12.92 -10.96
C GLY A 169 -7.52 -12.54 -10.09
N GLU A 170 -8.48 -13.44 -9.95
CA GLU A 170 -9.63 -13.27 -9.06
C GLU A 170 -9.20 -13.30 -7.59
N SER A 171 -9.94 -12.61 -6.74
CA SER A 171 -9.66 -12.57 -5.31
C SER A 171 -9.71 -13.98 -4.68
N GLN A 172 -8.74 -14.25 -3.84
CA GLN A 172 -8.68 -15.45 -3.00
C GLN A 172 -9.10 -15.18 -1.55
N GLY A 173 -9.32 -13.90 -1.21
CA GLY A 173 -9.67 -13.45 0.12
C GLY A 173 -8.58 -12.62 0.79
N LEU A 174 -8.80 -12.30 2.05
CA LEU A 174 -7.89 -11.45 2.81
C LEU A 174 -6.53 -12.14 2.98
N PRO A 175 -5.41 -11.51 2.58
CA PRO A 175 -4.07 -12.00 2.78
C PRO A 175 -3.75 -12.29 4.26
N VAL A 176 -2.90 -13.26 4.49
CA VAL A 176 -2.26 -13.50 5.79
C VAL A 176 -1.02 -12.61 5.91
N TRP A 177 -0.57 -12.36 7.13
CA TRP A 177 0.55 -11.47 7.37
C TRP A 177 1.43 -11.90 8.55
N SER A 178 2.66 -11.43 8.53
CA SER A 178 3.57 -11.47 9.69
C SER A 178 4.31 -10.15 9.84
N ARG A 179 4.87 -9.92 11.03
CA ARG A 179 5.71 -8.75 11.33
C ARG A 179 7.04 -8.76 10.59
N HIS A 180 7.57 -9.94 10.30
CA HIS A 180 8.90 -10.06 9.70
C HIS A 180 8.88 -10.95 8.46
N VAL A 181 9.53 -10.50 7.40
CA VAL A 181 9.89 -11.36 6.27
C VAL A 181 10.85 -12.42 6.77
N GLY A 182 10.69 -13.66 6.31
CA GLY A 182 11.41 -14.83 6.82
C GLY A 182 10.58 -15.70 7.77
N ASP A 183 9.41 -15.21 8.20
CA ASP A 183 8.40 -16.07 8.83
C ASP A 183 7.94 -17.15 7.85
N PRO A 184 7.86 -18.43 8.23
CA PRO A 184 7.45 -19.54 7.37
C PRO A 184 6.11 -19.33 6.65
N ILE A 185 5.16 -18.61 7.25
CA ILE A 185 3.87 -18.30 6.62
C ILE A 185 4.04 -17.49 5.33
N LEU A 186 5.12 -16.72 5.20
CA LEU A 186 5.40 -15.84 4.06
C LEU A 186 6.27 -16.50 2.97
N GLU A 187 6.70 -17.75 3.14
CA GLU A 187 7.68 -18.42 2.26
C GLU A 187 7.28 -18.41 0.78
N SER A 188 5.97 -18.48 0.48
CA SER A 188 5.46 -18.51 -0.91
C SER A 188 5.62 -17.21 -1.69
N ASN A 189 5.89 -16.08 -1.04
CA ASN A 189 6.17 -14.77 -1.63
C ASN A 189 5.25 -14.37 -2.81
N MET A 190 3.95 -14.65 -2.74
CA MET A 190 3.01 -14.30 -3.81
C MET A 190 1.69 -13.76 -3.23
N THR A 191 1.19 -12.66 -3.80
CA THR A 191 -0.10 -12.07 -3.44
C THR A 191 -0.83 -11.61 -4.69
N ARG A 192 -2.13 -11.88 -4.80
CA ARG A 192 -2.93 -11.27 -5.84
C ARG A 192 -3.09 -9.77 -5.60
N ARG A 193 -2.95 -8.98 -6.64
CA ARG A 193 -3.03 -7.51 -6.55
C ARG A 193 -4.37 -7.04 -5.99
N VAL A 194 -5.46 -7.71 -6.36
CA VAL A 194 -6.80 -7.45 -5.83
C VAL A 194 -6.85 -7.69 -4.32
N ASP A 195 -6.20 -8.74 -3.83
CA ASP A 195 -6.16 -9.09 -2.41
C ASP A 195 -5.22 -8.17 -1.61
N PHE A 196 -4.13 -7.70 -2.23
CA PHE A 196 -3.31 -6.65 -1.63
C PHE A 196 -4.15 -5.39 -1.38
N ALA A 197 -4.92 -4.96 -2.38
CA ALA A 197 -5.84 -3.83 -2.22
C ALA A 197 -6.90 -4.09 -1.14
N LEU A 198 -7.45 -5.31 -1.09
CA LEU A 198 -8.40 -5.74 -0.07
C LEU A 198 -7.80 -5.59 1.34
N PHE A 199 -6.56 -6.05 1.55
CA PHE A 199 -5.87 -5.92 2.85
C PHE A 199 -5.67 -4.46 3.23
N MET A 200 -5.22 -3.61 2.29
CA MET A 200 -5.03 -2.18 2.55
C MET A 200 -6.33 -1.49 2.96
N VAL A 201 -7.44 -1.79 2.29
CA VAL A 201 -8.74 -1.21 2.63
C VAL A 201 -9.25 -1.76 3.97
N ALA A 202 -9.08 -3.04 4.24
CA ALA A 202 -9.44 -3.65 5.54
C ALA A 202 -8.63 -3.07 6.71
N ALA A 203 -7.37 -2.69 6.47
CA ALA A 203 -6.51 -2.08 7.49
C ALA A 203 -7.03 -0.72 7.99
N LEU A 204 -7.92 -0.05 7.26
CA LEU A 204 -8.55 1.20 7.73
C LEU A 204 -9.36 1.02 9.02
N GLU A 205 -9.99 -0.14 9.18
CA GLU A 205 -10.86 -0.47 10.32
C GLU A 205 -10.17 -1.38 11.35
N ASN A 206 -8.92 -1.78 11.10
CA ASN A 206 -8.17 -2.65 12.02
C ASN A 206 -7.15 -1.85 12.84
N ASP A 207 -7.50 -1.57 14.09
CA ASP A 207 -6.65 -0.82 15.01
C ASP A 207 -5.42 -1.61 15.48
N GLU A 208 -5.41 -2.96 15.40
CA GLU A 208 -4.22 -3.78 15.71
C GLU A 208 -3.06 -3.53 14.76
N LEU A 209 -3.35 -2.99 13.57
CA LEU A 209 -2.36 -2.63 12.57
C LEU A 209 -1.82 -1.19 12.72
N ILE A 210 -2.27 -0.43 13.71
CA ILE A 210 -1.72 0.91 13.98
C ILE A 210 -0.26 0.77 14.42
N HIS A 211 0.62 1.54 13.78
CA HIS A 211 2.08 1.48 13.96
C HIS A 211 2.70 0.12 13.63
N GLU A 212 2.04 -0.67 12.78
CA GLU A 212 2.56 -1.94 12.29
C GLU A 212 2.97 -1.87 10.80
N ALA A 213 3.95 -2.70 10.44
CA ALA A 213 4.43 -2.83 9.08
C ALA A 213 4.25 -4.30 8.60
N PRO A 214 2.99 -4.79 8.44
CA PRO A 214 2.73 -6.18 8.07
C PRO A 214 3.32 -6.52 6.71
N ALA A 215 4.11 -7.62 6.65
CA ALA A 215 4.46 -8.28 5.41
C ALA A 215 3.35 -9.28 5.08
N ILE A 216 2.80 -9.23 3.87
CA ILE A 216 1.62 -10.02 3.50
C ILE A 216 1.92 -11.03 2.40
N VAL A 217 1.16 -12.10 2.37
CA VAL A 217 1.12 -13.11 1.30
C VAL A 217 -0.32 -13.60 1.11
N GLY A 218 -0.66 -14.07 -0.09
CA GLY A 218 -1.99 -14.57 -0.39
C GLY A 218 -2.41 -15.71 0.54
N CYS A 219 -3.65 -15.68 1.03
CA CYS A 219 -4.17 -16.65 2.01
C CYS A 219 -4.29 -18.08 1.48
N ARG A 220 -4.23 -18.28 0.15
CA ARG A 220 -4.28 -19.61 -0.51
C ARG A 220 -2.93 -20.07 -1.06
N THR A 221 -1.84 -19.39 -0.69
CA THR A 221 -0.50 -19.85 -1.03
C THR A 221 -0.14 -21.12 -0.26
N PRO A 222 0.76 -21.97 -0.78
CA PRO A 222 1.18 -23.20 -0.09
C PRO A 222 1.63 -22.97 1.35
N SER A 223 2.44 -21.93 1.60
CA SER A 223 2.93 -21.60 2.96
C SER A 223 1.81 -21.17 3.91
N ALA A 224 0.86 -20.35 3.42
CA ALA A 224 -0.29 -19.92 4.22
C ALA A 224 -1.21 -21.08 4.59
N LEU A 225 -1.48 -21.99 3.62
CA LEU A 225 -2.29 -23.19 3.86
C LEU A 225 -1.62 -24.17 4.82
N ALA A 226 -0.31 -24.40 4.67
CA ALA A 226 0.47 -25.25 5.60
C ALA A 226 0.42 -24.69 7.04
N HIS A 227 0.57 -23.39 7.20
CA HIS A 227 0.47 -22.72 8.49
C HIS A 227 -0.92 -22.85 9.12
N ALA A 228 -1.98 -22.64 8.32
CA ALA A 228 -3.36 -22.78 8.80
C ALA A 228 -3.67 -24.23 9.23
N ALA A 229 -3.19 -25.24 8.51
CA ALA A 229 -3.33 -26.66 8.86
C ALA A 229 -2.60 -26.98 10.17
N ALA A 230 -1.38 -26.46 10.36
CA ALA A 230 -0.60 -26.66 11.58
C ALA A 230 -1.24 -25.99 12.82
N ALA A 231 -1.91 -24.85 12.63
CA ALA A 231 -2.62 -24.13 13.69
C ALA A 231 -4.02 -24.69 14.01
N GLY A 232 -4.47 -25.75 13.32
CA GLY A 232 -5.81 -26.32 13.52
C GLY A 232 -6.97 -25.43 13.01
N LEU A 233 -6.66 -24.40 12.22
CA LEU A 233 -7.62 -23.41 11.70
C LEU A 233 -8.27 -23.83 10.37
N GLY A 234 -7.96 -25.01 9.87
CA GLY A 234 -8.42 -25.55 8.57
C GLY A 234 -9.70 -26.37 8.69
N ARG A 235 -10.82 -25.74 9.03
CA ARG A 235 -12.17 -26.31 8.80
C ARG A 235 -13.15 -25.22 8.38
#